data_f68f6a326921cadcc3dc53f80859b766
#
_entry.id   f68f6a326921cadcc3dc53f80859b766
#
_cell.length_a   1.000
_cell.length_b   1.000
_cell.length_c   1.000
_cell.angle_alpha   90.00
_cell.angle_beta   90.00
_cell.angle_gamma   90.00
#
_symmetry.space_group_name_H-M   'P 1'
#
loop_
_entity.id
_entity.type
_entity.pdbx_description
1 polymer ?
#
loop_
_entity_poly.entity_id
_entity_poly.type
_entity_poly.pdbx_seq_one_letter_code
_entity_poly.pdbx_strand_id
1 'polypeptide(L)'
;MKFLIKVIAQWFKDRNCAFAIYGADGSCIESANTVPKKNFFPPKTNEVRKSGDDWYSFPINANGEYCGCVCWFEDTSEEAWIEFYDVINICQILETACNLEENS
;
A
#
# COMPACT_ATOMS: atom_id res chain seq x y z
N MET A 1 11.80 -8.96 -0.80
CA MET A 1 10.77 -7.90 -0.76
C MET A 1 10.01 -7.75 -2.08
N LYS A 2 10.70 -7.76 -3.22
CA LYS A 2 10.05 -7.63 -4.55
C LYS A 2 8.96 -8.69 -4.79
N PHE A 3 9.20 -9.93 -4.37
CA PHE A 3 8.23 -11.00 -4.52
C PHE A 3 6.96 -10.72 -3.71
N LEU A 4 7.09 -10.27 -2.46
CA LEU A 4 5.94 -9.97 -1.61
C LEU A 4 5.12 -8.80 -2.16
N ILE A 5 5.79 -7.76 -2.68
CA ILE A 5 5.10 -6.63 -3.31
C ILE A 5 4.28 -7.11 -4.50
N LYS A 6 4.81 -8.01 -5.32
CA LYS A 6 4.08 -8.57 -6.46
C LYS A 6 2.87 -9.40 -6.02
N VAL A 7 3.01 -10.18 -4.94
CA VAL A 7 1.91 -10.96 -4.38
C VAL A 7 0.79 -10.03 -3.91
N ILE A 8 1.14 -8.96 -3.20
CA ILE A 8 0.19 -7.97 -2.70
C ILE A 8 -0.49 -7.25 -3.87
N ALA A 9 0.29 -6.85 -4.89
CA ALA A 9 -0.26 -6.23 -6.09
C ALA A 9 -1.27 -7.14 -6.77
N GLN A 10 -0.98 -8.44 -6.89
CA GLN A 10 -1.89 -9.40 -7.48
C GLN A 10 -3.17 -9.56 -6.64
N TRP A 11 -3.05 -9.52 -5.32
CA TRP A 11 -4.21 -9.56 -4.42
C TRP A 11 -5.19 -8.41 -4.72
N PHE A 12 -4.68 -7.18 -4.90
CA PHE A 12 -5.52 -6.04 -5.29
C PHE A 12 -6.13 -6.20 -6.68
N LYS A 13 -5.33 -6.68 -7.64
CA LYS A 13 -5.78 -6.89 -9.02
C LYS A 13 -6.92 -7.90 -9.09
N ASP A 14 -6.82 -8.98 -8.34
CA ASP A 14 -7.83 -10.03 -8.30
C ASP A 14 -9.17 -9.52 -7.76
N ARG A 15 -9.15 -8.41 -7.01
CA ARG A 15 -10.34 -7.79 -6.43
C ARG A 15 -10.80 -6.54 -7.18
N ASN A 16 -10.20 -6.27 -8.34
CA ASN A 16 -10.49 -5.08 -9.15
C ASN A 16 -10.34 -3.76 -8.37
N CYS A 17 -9.46 -3.75 -7.39
CA CYS A 17 -9.21 -2.56 -6.57
C CYS A 17 -8.13 -1.70 -7.19
N ALA A 18 -8.38 -0.40 -7.32
CA ALA A 18 -7.35 0.56 -7.71
C ALA A 18 -6.35 0.71 -6.56
N PHE A 19 -5.08 0.60 -6.85
CA PHE A 19 -4.03 0.69 -5.83
C PHE A 19 -2.74 1.24 -6.43
N ALA A 20 -1.87 1.71 -5.56
CA ALA A 20 -0.49 2.08 -5.91
C ALA A 20 0.42 1.82 -4.70
N ILE A 21 1.57 1.21 -4.94
CA ILE A 21 2.57 0.95 -3.92
C ILE A 21 3.79 1.81 -4.25
N TYR A 22 4.24 2.59 -3.27
CA TYR A 22 5.34 3.55 -3.43
C TYR A 22 6.54 3.13 -2.58
N GLY A 23 7.74 3.40 -3.11
CA GLY A 23 8.98 3.25 -2.37
C GLY A 23 9.27 4.43 -1.46
N ALA A 24 10.38 4.35 -0.73
CA ALA A 24 10.80 5.38 0.21
C ALA A 24 11.10 6.73 -0.48
N ASP A 25 11.48 6.70 -1.75
CA ASP A 25 11.75 7.89 -2.55
C ASP A 25 10.49 8.53 -3.17
N GLY A 26 9.32 7.93 -2.90
CA GLY A 26 8.05 8.42 -3.45
C GLY A 26 7.74 7.91 -4.86
N SER A 27 8.61 7.11 -5.46
CA SER A 27 8.34 6.54 -6.78
C SER A 27 7.39 5.35 -6.69
N CYS A 28 6.51 5.22 -7.70
CA CYS A 28 5.57 4.11 -7.77
C CYS A 28 6.28 2.82 -8.20
N ILE A 29 6.14 1.77 -7.41
CA ILE A 29 6.71 0.45 -7.70
C ILE A 29 5.71 -0.40 -8.46
N GLU A 30 4.47 -0.46 -8.00
CA GLU A 30 3.38 -1.23 -8.60
C GLU A 30 2.08 -0.44 -8.50
N SER A 31 1.23 -0.55 -9.53
CA SER A 31 -0.09 0.06 -9.51
C SER A 31 -1.01 -0.65 -10.50
N ALA A 32 -2.32 -0.52 -10.30
CA ALA A 32 -3.31 -0.97 -11.25
C ALA A 32 -4.59 -0.17 -11.11
N ASN A 33 -5.34 -0.04 -12.21
CA ASN A 33 -6.65 0.61 -12.28
C ASN A 33 -6.61 2.10 -11.89
N THR A 34 -5.44 2.71 -11.93
CA THR A 34 -5.26 4.14 -11.63
C THR A 34 -3.99 4.65 -12.30
N VAL A 35 -3.90 5.96 -12.45
CA VAL A 35 -2.66 6.64 -12.85
C VAL A 35 -2.02 7.14 -11.56
N PRO A 36 -0.89 6.56 -11.14
CA PRO A 36 -0.26 6.95 -9.88
C PRO A 36 0.36 8.34 -9.98
N LYS A 37 0.43 9.04 -8.85
CA LYS A 37 1.21 10.28 -8.75
C LYS A 37 2.69 9.94 -8.87
N LYS A 38 3.47 10.82 -9.49
CA LYS A 38 4.91 10.56 -9.71
C LYS A 38 5.70 10.53 -8.40
N ASN A 39 5.37 11.41 -7.47
CA ASN A 39 6.02 11.47 -6.17
C ASN A 39 4.93 11.59 -5.12
N PHE A 40 4.80 10.58 -4.29
CA PHE A 40 3.82 10.57 -3.23
C PHE A 40 4.48 10.22 -1.90
N PHE A 41 4.28 11.10 -0.92
CA PHE A 41 4.75 10.92 0.44
C PHE A 41 3.55 11.11 1.37
N PRO A 42 3.05 10.04 2.01
CA PRO A 42 1.96 10.17 2.97
C PRO A 42 2.43 10.90 4.23
N PRO A 43 1.51 11.41 5.05
CA PRO A 43 1.88 11.94 6.36
C PRO A 43 2.66 10.90 7.17
N LYS A 44 3.69 11.33 7.89
CA LYS A 44 4.53 10.44 8.70
C LYS A 44 3.79 10.01 9.96
N THR A 45 2.89 9.05 9.82
CA THR A 45 2.19 8.43 10.95
C THR A 45 2.20 6.93 10.73
N ASN A 46 2.01 6.17 11.81
CA ASN A 46 1.88 4.71 11.73
C ASN A 46 0.43 4.28 11.56
N GLU A 47 -0.43 5.18 11.14
CA GLU A 47 -1.86 4.94 11.03
C GLU A 47 -2.32 5.08 9.58
N VAL A 48 -3.38 4.36 9.25
CA VAL A 48 -4.07 4.53 7.99
C VAL A 48 -4.66 5.93 7.93
N ARG A 49 -4.44 6.62 6.81
CA ARG A 49 -4.99 7.95 6.58
C ARG A 49 -5.78 7.99 5.29
N LYS A 50 -6.90 8.68 5.30
CA LYS A 50 -7.63 9.01 4.09
C LYS A 50 -6.93 10.18 3.39
N SER A 51 -6.48 9.93 2.16
CA SER A 51 -5.74 10.92 1.36
C SER A 51 -6.60 11.36 0.19
N GLY A 52 -7.26 12.51 0.31
CA GLY A 52 -8.14 13.02 -0.73
C GLY A 52 -9.44 12.23 -0.86
N ASP A 53 -10.05 12.28 -2.05
CA ASP A 53 -11.36 11.67 -2.30
C ASP A 53 -11.25 10.15 -2.40
N ASP A 54 -11.72 9.45 -1.37
CA ASP A 54 -11.88 7.98 -1.31
C ASP A 54 -10.58 7.17 -1.41
N TRP A 55 -9.41 7.81 -1.25
CA TRP A 55 -8.13 7.12 -1.18
C TRP A 55 -7.68 6.94 0.26
N TYR A 56 -7.15 5.75 0.55
CA TYR A 56 -6.48 5.46 1.81
C TYR A 56 -4.99 5.25 1.57
N SER A 57 -4.19 5.53 2.57
CA SER A 57 -2.76 5.24 2.53
C SER A 57 -2.31 4.63 3.85
N PHE A 58 -1.40 3.67 3.77
CA PHE A 58 -0.78 3.03 4.93
C PHE A 58 0.74 3.15 4.76
N PRO A 59 1.42 3.92 5.61
CA PRO A 59 2.88 4.03 5.55
C PRO A 59 3.54 2.75 6.08
N ILE A 60 4.59 2.32 5.41
CA ILE A 60 5.38 1.15 5.80
C ILE A 60 6.64 1.67 6.48
N ASN A 61 6.81 1.32 7.74
CA ASN A 61 7.97 1.69 8.52
C ASN A 61 8.72 0.45 9.00
N ALA A 62 10.03 0.45 8.88
CA ALA A 62 10.90 -0.62 9.36
C ALA A 62 11.94 -0.01 10.29
N ASN A 63 12.00 -0.46 11.54
CA ASN A 63 12.94 0.04 12.53
C ASN A 63 12.90 1.56 12.70
N GLY A 64 11.71 2.14 12.61
CA GLY A 64 11.51 3.58 12.73
C GLY A 64 11.79 4.38 11.46
N GLU A 65 12.19 3.72 10.37
CA GLU A 65 12.46 4.38 9.09
C GLU A 65 11.32 4.16 8.10
N TYR A 66 10.95 5.21 7.39
CA TYR A 66 9.95 5.14 6.33
C TYR A 66 10.49 4.36 5.13
N CYS A 67 9.81 3.29 4.74
CA CYS A 67 10.22 2.41 3.64
C CYS A 67 9.34 2.52 2.40
N GLY A 68 8.22 3.20 2.49
CA GLY A 68 7.27 3.33 1.41
C GLY A 68 5.85 3.36 1.92
N CYS A 69 4.87 3.24 1.02
CA CYS A 69 3.47 3.20 1.43
C CYS A 69 2.62 2.41 0.44
N VAL A 70 1.48 1.94 0.93
CA VAL A 70 0.45 1.32 0.12
C VAL A 70 -0.75 2.25 0.08
N CYS A 71 -1.20 2.61 -1.12
CA CYS A 71 -2.40 3.42 -1.32
C CYS A 71 -3.45 2.57 -2.03
N TRP A 72 -4.71 2.70 -1.62
CA TRP A 72 -5.80 2.02 -2.31
C TRP A 72 -7.04 2.90 -2.33
N PHE A 73 -7.91 2.63 -3.30
CA PHE A 73 -9.14 3.37 -3.49
C PHE A 73 -10.29 2.60 -2.86
N GLU A 74 -11.07 3.27 -2.03
CA GLU A 74 -12.31 2.71 -1.48
C GLU A 74 -13.38 2.73 -2.56
N ASP A 75 -13.57 1.59 -3.24
CA ASP A 75 -14.59 1.43 -4.25
C ASP A 75 -15.75 0.65 -3.65
N THR A 76 -16.94 1.27 -3.66
CA THR A 76 -18.16 0.64 -3.17
C THR A 76 -18.95 -0.06 -4.27
N SER A 77 -18.39 -0.14 -5.50
CA SER A 77 -19.06 -0.85 -6.59
C SER A 77 -19.10 -2.36 -6.34
N GLU A 78 -20.10 -3.02 -6.93
CA GLU A 78 -20.23 -4.48 -6.82
C GLU A 78 -19.09 -5.23 -7.50
N GLU A 79 -18.34 -4.58 -8.39
CA GLU A 79 -17.21 -5.16 -9.12
C GLU A 79 -15.92 -5.15 -8.31
N ALA A 80 -15.78 -4.22 -7.37
CA ALA A 80 -14.62 -4.12 -6.52
C ALA A 80 -14.99 -4.59 -5.11
N TRP A 81 -14.45 -5.74 -4.71
CA TRP A 81 -14.75 -6.29 -3.41
C TRP A 81 -13.49 -6.34 -2.56
N ILE A 82 -13.43 -5.43 -1.59
CA ILE A 82 -12.31 -5.32 -0.69
C ILE A 82 -12.79 -4.92 0.70
N GLU A 83 -12.29 -5.59 1.71
CA GLU A 83 -12.55 -5.22 3.09
C GLU A 83 -11.38 -4.45 3.66
N PHE A 84 -11.69 -3.33 4.29
CA PHE A 84 -10.70 -2.42 4.85
C PHE A 84 -9.72 -3.13 5.79
N TYR A 85 -10.23 -3.99 6.68
CA TYR A 85 -9.37 -4.70 7.63
C TYR A 85 -8.44 -5.71 6.96
N ASP A 86 -8.86 -6.31 5.85
CA ASP A 86 -8.01 -7.21 5.09
C ASP A 86 -6.83 -6.46 4.47
N VAL A 87 -7.05 -5.25 3.97
CA VAL A 87 -5.99 -4.41 3.44
C VAL A 87 -5.01 -4.03 4.55
N ILE A 88 -5.51 -3.64 5.71
CA ILE A 88 -4.66 -3.30 6.85
C ILE A 88 -3.80 -4.49 7.25
N ASN A 89 -4.37 -5.69 7.32
CA ASN A 89 -3.63 -6.90 7.65
C ASN A 89 -2.51 -7.16 6.63
N ILE A 90 -2.78 -6.99 5.34
CA ILE A 90 -1.80 -7.16 4.28
C ILE A 90 -0.67 -6.12 4.42
N CYS A 91 -1.01 -4.86 4.72
CA CYS A 91 -0.03 -3.81 4.94
C CYS A 91 0.86 -4.11 6.16
N GLN A 92 0.27 -4.65 7.23
CA GLN A 92 1.02 -5.05 8.42
C GLN A 92 1.96 -6.22 8.14
N ILE A 93 1.55 -7.17 7.31
CA ILE A 93 2.41 -8.27 6.86
C ILE A 93 3.60 -7.71 6.09
N LEU A 94 3.37 -6.76 5.18
CA LEU A 94 4.44 -6.12 4.43
C LEU A 94 5.41 -5.38 5.36
N GLU A 95 4.89 -4.65 6.34
CA GLU A 95 5.70 -3.95 7.33
C GLU A 95 6.55 -4.92 8.16
N THR A 96 5.96 -6.03 8.60
CA THR A 96 6.68 -7.06 9.33
C THR A 96 7.80 -7.66 8.48
N ALA A 97 7.53 -7.94 7.21
CA ALA A 97 8.53 -8.45 6.29
C ALA A 97 9.68 -7.45 6.08
N CYS A 98 9.40 -6.16 6.01
CA CYS A 98 10.42 -5.12 5.93
C CYS A 98 11.30 -5.10 7.18
N ASN A 99 10.70 -5.21 8.37
CA ASN A 99 11.43 -5.27 9.63
C ASN A 99 12.37 -6.48 9.69
N LEU A 100 11.89 -7.65 9.26
CA LEU A 100 12.69 -8.87 9.24
C LEU A 100 13.86 -8.77 8.27
N GLU A 101 13.64 -8.16 7.10
CA GLU A 101 14.69 -7.96 6.10
C GLU A 101 15.76 -6.99 6.60
N GLU A 102 15.38 -5.91 7.28
CA GLU A 102 16.29 -4.94 7.86
C GLU A 102 17.14 -5.51 8.99
N ASN A 103 16.62 -6.49 9.72
CA ASN A 103 17.29 -7.12 10.85
C ASN A 103 18.13 -8.35 10.48
N SER A 104 18.14 -8.72 9.21
CA SER A 104 18.88 -9.90 8.74
C SER A 104 20.32 -9.60 8.34
#